data_c8ceeb84c4ff3c37da666721d3622805
#
_entry.id   c8ceeb84c4ff3c37da666721d3622805
#
_cell.length_a   1.000
_cell.length_b   1.000
_cell.length_c   1.000
_cell.angle_alpha   90.00
_cell.angle_beta   90.00
_cell.angle_gamma   90.00
#
_symmetry.space_group_name_H-M   'P 1'
#
loop_
_entity.id
_entity.type
_entity.pdbx_description
1 polymer ?
#
loop_
_entity_poly.entity_id
_entity_poly.type
_entity_poly.pdbx_seq_one_letter_code
_entity_poly.pdbx_strand_id
1 'polypeptide(L)'
;IAKTYNVEPETVLWANYDVLQDDPHSLKPGQVLSIPPTNGIYYQWKVNDTLQSVAIEFDASADDIINYPGNSIDLTDPKVTSGSWVMVPGGSREFVQWLMPTVGTGNSGTGSSPTNQSACPGGAVGGGGFVWPADSHSLSGNDYWSGHLGVDIAAGEGAPVYAADSGVVTMAQGGYNYGYGNVIQIDHGNGYSTVYAHLSNIGVSPCQSVSAGQRIGAAGNTGN
;
A
#
# COMPACT_ATOMS: atom_id res chain seq x y z
N ILE A 1 -6.54 2.06 -14.89
CA ILE A 1 -6.27 0.79 -15.58
C ILE A 1 -7.36 -0.22 -15.23
N ALA A 2 -7.48 -0.68 -13.99
CA ALA A 2 -8.43 -1.70 -13.56
C ALA A 2 -9.87 -1.42 -14.03
N LYS A 3 -10.37 -0.21 -13.78
CA LYS A 3 -11.70 0.23 -14.25
C LYS A 3 -11.87 0.14 -15.77
N THR A 4 -10.82 0.41 -16.56
CA THR A 4 -10.86 0.35 -18.03
C THR A 4 -11.06 -1.08 -18.54
N TYR A 5 -10.54 -2.06 -17.79
CA TYR A 5 -10.60 -3.48 -18.13
C TYR A 5 -11.67 -4.25 -17.34
N ASN A 6 -12.46 -3.52 -16.52
CA ASN A 6 -13.53 -4.09 -15.69
C ASN A 6 -13.04 -5.20 -14.75
N VAL A 7 -11.91 -4.98 -14.11
CA VAL A 7 -11.35 -5.83 -13.05
C VAL A 7 -11.06 -5.01 -11.82
N GLU A 8 -10.93 -5.68 -10.68
CA GLU A 8 -10.52 -5.03 -9.42
C GLU A 8 -9.05 -4.63 -9.46
N PRO A 9 -8.66 -3.53 -8.82
CA PRO A 9 -7.26 -3.10 -8.73
C PRO A 9 -6.33 -4.18 -8.18
N GLU A 10 -6.79 -4.94 -7.20
CA GLU A 10 -6.09 -6.06 -6.57
C GLU A 10 -5.67 -7.11 -7.60
N THR A 11 -6.58 -7.46 -8.50
CA THR A 11 -6.33 -8.42 -9.59
C THR A 11 -5.16 -7.98 -10.47
N VAL A 12 -5.09 -6.67 -10.78
CA VAL A 12 -3.99 -6.11 -11.58
C VAL A 12 -2.67 -6.16 -10.80
N LEU A 13 -2.66 -5.80 -9.52
CA LEU A 13 -1.45 -5.84 -8.70
C LEU A 13 -0.94 -7.27 -8.54
N TRP A 14 -1.81 -8.21 -8.22
CA TRP A 14 -1.44 -9.62 -8.04
C TRP A 14 -0.86 -10.24 -9.30
N ALA A 15 -1.42 -9.93 -10.48
CA ALA A 15 -0.94 -10.44 -11.76
C ALA A 15 0.40 -9.84 -12.21
N ASN A 16 0.85 -8.77 -11.56
CA ASN A 16 2.08 -8.05 -11.88
C ASN A 16 3.00 -7.92 -10.66
N TYR A 17 2.95 -8.87 -9.76
CA TYR A 17 3.70 -8.82 -8.50
C TYR A 17 5.22 -8.68 -8.71
N ASP A 18 5.78 -9.32 -9.73
CA ASP A 18 7.21 -9.27 -10.08
C ASP A 18 7.70 -7.86 -10.44
N VAL A 19 6.83 -7.01 -10.97
CA VAL A 19 7.14 -5.63 -11.35
C VAL A 19 6.59 -4.58 -10.40
N LEU A 20 5.44 -4.83 -9.75
CA LEU A 20 4.76 -3.86 -8.88
C LEU A 20 4.94 -4.17 -7.39
N GLN A 21 5.22 -5.42 -7.02
CA GLN A 21 5.38 -5.86 -5.62
C GLN A 21 4.24 -5.43 -4.71
N ASP A 22 3.01 -5.51 -5.24
CA ASP A 22 1.76 -5.05 -4.61
C ASP A 22 1.70 -3.52 -4.32
N ASP A 23 2.63 -2.75 -4.87
CA ASP A 23 2.68 -1.30 -4.69
C ASP A 23 2.15 -0.59 -5.97
N PRO A 24 0.96 0.05 -5.91
CA PRO A 24 0.41 0.78 -7.06
C PRO A 24 1.26 1.99 -7.45
N HIS A 25 2.07 2.53 -6.54
CA HIS A 25 2.97 3.65 -6.80
C HIS A 25 4.21 3.24 -7.61
N SER A 26 4.51 1.95 -7.72
CA SER A 26 5.59 1.41 -8.57
C SER A 26 5.31 1.48 -10.06
N LEU A 27 4.09 1.87 -10.44
CA LEU A 27 3.67 1.94 -11.84
C LEU A 27 4.33 3.12 -12.57
N LYS A 28 5.00 2.83 -13.70
CA LYS A 28 5.71 3.83 -14.52
C LYS A 28 5.13 3.91 -15.93
N PRO A 29 5.13 5.10 -16.56
CA PRO A 29 4.75 5.23 -17.97
C PRO A 29 5.61 4.32 -18.88
N GLY A 30 4.96 3.58 -19.77
CA GLY A 30 5.63 2.64 -20.70
C GLY A 30 5.83 1.23 -20.12
N GLN A 31 5.48 0.98 -18.87
CA GLN A 31 5.52 -0.34 -18.28
C GLN A 31 4.44 -1.25 -18.86
N VAL A 32 4.80 -2.49 -19.20
CA VAL A 32 3.85 -3.50 -19.70
C VAL A 32 3.27 -4.24 -18.52
N LEU A 33 1.94 -4.31 -18.45
CA LEU A 33 1.22 -5.02 -17.41
C LEU A 33 0.40 -6.18 -17.99
N SER A 34 0.34 -7.28 -17.27
CA SER A 34 -0.60 -8.36 -17.50
C SER A 34 -1.95 -8.01 -16.88
N ILE A 35 -3.00 -8.00 -17.67
CA ILE A 35 -4.36 -7.74 -17.17
C ILE A 35 -5.16 -9.04 -17.26
N PRO A 36 -5.51 -9.68 -16.15
CA PRO A 36 -6.34 -10.87 -16.16
C PRO A 36 -7.73 -10.58 -16.74
N PRO A 37 -8.35 -11.59 -17.40
CA PRO A 37 -9.65 -11.42 -18.05
C PRO A 37 -10.84 -11.36 -17.10
N THR A 38 -10.65 -11.67 -15.83
CA THR A 38 -11.65 -11.60 -14.75
C THR A 38 -10.97 -11.37 -13.40
N ASN A 39 -11.76 -11.02 -12.38
CA ASN A 39 -11.24 -10.86 -11.01
C ASN A 39 -10.69 -12.18 -10.46
N GLY A 40 -9.56 -12.11 -9.75
CA GLY A 40 -8.92 -13.24 -9.12
C GLY A 40 -7.40 -13.26 -9.31
N ILE A 41 -6.82 -14.43 -9.16
CA ILE A 41 -5.37 -14.64 -9.25
C ILE A 41 -5.02 -15.30 -10.60
N TYR A 42 -4.03 -14.73 -11.30
CA TYR A 42 -3.41 -15.38 -12.46
C TYR A 42 -2.14 -16.08 -11.99
N TYR A 43 -2.19 -17.42 -11.91
CA TYR A 43 -1.24 -18.25 -11.19
C TYR A 43 -0.45 -19.16 -12.11
N GLN A 44 0.86 -19.25 -11.91
CA GLN A 44 1.70 -20.22 -12.61
C GLN A 44 1.77 -21.54 -11.80
N TRP A 45 1.23 -22.61 -12.38
CA TRP A 45 1.11 -23.91 -11.75
C TRP A 45 2.47 -24.50 -11.38
N LYS A 46 2.66 -24.88 -10.12
CA LYS A 46 3.90 -25.46 -9.61
C LYS A 46 3.88 -26.99 -9.66
N VAL A 47 5.04 -27.59 -9.50
CA VAL A 47 5.16 -29.03 -9.31
C VAL A 47 4.49 -29.43 -7.99
N ASN A 48 3.67 -30.47 -8.02
CA ASN A 48 2.86 -30.98 -6.90
C ASN A 48 1.61 -30.14 -6.55
N ASP A 49 1.28 -29.09 -7.27
CA ASP A 49 0.00 -28.44 -7.08
C ASP A 49 -1.15 -29.35 -7.48
N THR A 50 -2.24 -29.20 -6.76
CA THR A 50 -3.54 -29.77 -7.07
C THR A 50 -4.58 -28.67 -7.14
N LEU A 51 -5.67 -28.89 -7.85
CA LEU A 51 -6.77 -27.91 -7.91
C LEU A 51 -7.24 -27.53 -6.50
N GLN A 52 -7.31 -28.51 -5.59
CA GLN A 52 -7.72 -28.27 -4.23
C GLN A 52 -6.69 -27.45 -3.44
N SER A 53 -5.39 -27.74 -3.58
CA SER A 53 -4.35 -26.98 -2.85
C SER A 53 -4.30 -25.51 -3.31
N VAL A 54 -4.43 -25.27 -4.62
CA VAL A 54 -4.43 -23.93 -5.19
C VAL A 54 -5.72 -23.17 -4.81
N ALA A 55 -6.87 -23.84 -4.82
CA ALA A 55 -8.12 -23.24 -4.37
C ALA A 55 -8.05 -22.81 -2.89
N ILE A 56 -7.47 -23.64 -2.02
CA ILE A 56 -7.27 -23.30 -0.60
C ILE A 56 -6.26 -22.16 -0.44
N GLU A 57 -5.14 -22.21 -1.17
CA GLU A 57 -4.10 -21.18 -1.09
C GLU A 57 -4.64 -19.77 -1.40
N PHE A 58 -5.59 -19.68 -2.33
CA PHE A 58 -6.12 -18.39 -2.81
C PHE A 58 -7.56 -18.11 -2.38
N ASP A 59 -8.07 -18.81 -1.38
CA ASP A 59 -9.46 -18.65 -0.89
C ASP A 59 -10.50 -18.68 -2.02
N ALA A 60 -10.38 -19.67 -2.89
CA ALA A 60 -11.18 -19.81 -4.10
C ALA A 60 -11.88 -21.17 -4.17
N SER A 61 -12.69 -21.38 -5.20
CA SER A 61 -13.36 -22.63 -5.50
C SER A 61 -12.58 -23.44 -6.53
N ALA A 62 -12.28 -24.70 -6.24
CA ALA A 62 -11.69 -25.61 -7.23
C ALA A 62 -12.62 -25.82 -8.44
N ASP A 63 -13.93 -25.80 -8.23
CA ASP A 63 -14.93 -25.92 -9.30
C ASP A 63 -14.87 -24.69 -10.22
N ASP A 64 -14.67 -23.49 -9.68
CA ASP A 64 -14.55 -22.28 -10.48
C ASP A 64 -13.27 -22.28 -11.34
N ILE A 65 -12.17 -22.83 -10.79
CA ILE A 65 -10.92 -23.02 -11.55
C ILE A 65 -11.12 -23.99 -12.70
N ILE A 66 -11.74 -25.14 -12.44
CA ILE A 66 -11.99 -26.19 -13.44
C ILE A 66 -12.93 -25.69 -14.53
N ASN A 67 -14.03 -25.05 -14.13
CA ASN A 67 -15.08 -24.62 -15.07
C ASN A 67 -14.75 -23.31 -15.79
N TYR A 68 -13.65 -22.64 -15.45
CA TYR A 68 -13.27 -21.42 -16.14
C TYR A 68 -12.80 -21.72 -17.57
N PRO A 69 -13.50 -21.24 -18.62
CA PRO A 69 -13.23 -21.65 -20.00
C PRO A 69 -11.80 -21.33 -20.47
N GLY A 70 -11.20 -20.26 -19.94
CA GLY A 70 -9.84 -19.84 -20.27
C GLY A 70 -8.75 -20.79 -19.78
N ASN A 71 -9.03 -21.64 -18.81
CA ASN A 71 -8.07 -22.60 -18.26
C ASN A 71 -7.95 -23.87 -19.13
N SER A 72 -8.95 -24.15 -19.96
CA SER A 72 -8.96 -25.33 -20.87
C SER A 72 -8.65 -26.66 -20.19
N ILE A 73 -9.17 -26.85 -18.95
CA ILE A 73 -8.97 -28.07 -18.16
C ILE A 73 -9.98 -29.12 -18.62
N ASP A 74 -9.51 -30.36 -18.85
CA ASP A 74 -10.38 -31.48 -19.20
C ASP A 74 -11.20 -31.89 -17.97
N LEU A 75 -12.52 -31.78 -18.05
CA LEU A 75 -13.43 -32.11 -16.96
C LEU A 75 -13.48 -33.63 -16.65
N THR A 76 -13.02 -34.47 -17.55
CA THR A 76 -12.99 -35.94 -17.35
C THR A 76 -11.71 -36.43 -16.68
N ASP A 77 -10.62 -35.66 -16.82
CA ASP A 77 -9.32 -35.91 -16.15
C ASP A 77 -8.67 -34.57 -15.80
N PRO A 78 -9.13 -33.89 -14.74
CA PRO A 78 -8.77 -32.52 -14.43
C PRO A 78 -7.32 -32.40 -13.94
N LYS A 79 -6.40 -32.34 -14.88
CA LYS A 79 -4.96 -32.15 -14.65
C LYS A 79 -4.48 -30.85 -15.26
N VAL A 80 -3.61 -30.16 -14.52
CA VAL A 80 -2.90 -28.97 -15.00
C VAL A 80 -1.41 -29.28 -15.09
N THR A 81 -0.81 -28.90 -16.20
CA THR A 81 0.63 -29.09 -16.41
C THR A 81 1.42 -28.06 -15.62
N SER A 82 2.45 -28.50 -14.90
CA SER A 82 3.38 -27.58 -14.20
C SER A 82 4.00 -26.58 -15.19
N GLY A 83 4.03 -25.32 -14.78
CA GLY A 83 4.48 -24.19 -15.60
C GLY A 83 3.37 -23.50 -16.41
N SER A 84 2.18 -24.12 -16.55
CA SER A 84 1.04 -23.48 -17.19
C SER A 84 0.48 -22.34 -16.35
N TRP A 85 -0.01 -21.31 -17.02
CA TRP A 85 -0.74 -20.24 -16.37
C TRP A 85 -2.23 -20.56 -16.28
N VAL A 86 -2.78 -20.38 -15.09
CA VAL A 86 -4.17 -20.71 -14.77
C VAL A 86 -4.83 -19.51 -14.09
N MET A 87 -6.03 -19.18 -14.54
CA MET A 87 -6.88 -18.22 -13.84
C MET A 87 -7.56 -18.91 -12.66
N VAL A 88 -7.47 -18.30 -11.50
CA VAL A 88 -8.19 -18.67 -10.27
C VAL A 88 -9.29 -17.62 -10.05
N PRO A 89 -10.49 -17.81 -10.62
CA PRO A 89 -11.55 -16.81 -10.55
C PRO A 89 -12.00 -16.57 -9.11
N GLY A 90 -12.18 -15.30 -8.75
CA GLY A 90 -12.56 -14.92 -7.39
C GLY A 90 -11.48 -15.17 -6.32
N GLY A 91 -10.34 -15.76 -6.71
CA GLY A 91 -9.24 -15.99 -5.80
C GLY A 91 -8.64 -14.70 -5.26
N SER A 92 -8.14 -14.77 -4.04
CA SER A 92 -7.52 -13.65 -3.35
C SER A 92 -6.25 -14.08 -2.61
N ARG A 93 -5.39 -13.14 -2.32
CA ARG A 93 -4.26 -13.30 -1.40
C ARG A 93 -4.02 -11.99 -0.65
N GLU A 94 -3.38 -12.11 0.48
CA GLU A 94 -2.95 -10.91 1.21
C GLU A 94 -1.88 -10.14 0.41
N PHE A 95 -1.94 -8.82 0.52
CA PHE A 95 -0.89 -7.95 0.00
C PHE A 95 0.35 -8.02 0.87
N VAL A 96 1.51 -7.92 0.25
CA VAL A 96 2.75 -7.63 0.98
C VAL A 96 2.68 -6.18 1.44
N GLN A 97 2.26 -5.98 2.68
CA GLN A 97 2.19 -4.63 3.25
C GLN A 97 3.60 -4.11 3.53
N TRP A 98 3.94 -3.01 2.88
CA TRP A 98 5.14 -2.26 3.19
C TRP A 98 4.85 -1.40 4.43
N LEU A 99 5.12 -1.98 5.60
CA LEU A 99 5.03 -1.24 6.85
C LEU A 99 6.28 -0.35 6.98
N MET A 100 6.06 0.96 7.05
CA MET A 100 7.15 1.87 7.41
C MET A 100 7.65 1.52 8.81
N PRO A 101 8.98 1.51 9.05
CA PRO A 101 9.51 1.33 10.38
C PRO A 101 8.95 2.41 11.32
N THR A 102 8.18 2.02 12.32
CA THR A 102 7.70 2.95 13.34
C THR A 102 8.80 3.17 14.36
N VAL A 103 9.25 4.40 14.51
CA VAL A 103 10.11 4.80 15.63
C VAL A 103 9.18 5.09 16.82
N GLY A 104 9.21 4.23 17.85
CA GLY A 104 8.37 4.43 19.03
C GLY A 104 8.77 5.72 19.75
N THR A 105 7.81 6.59 20.06
CA THR A 105 7.99 7.67 21.03
C THR A 105 7.90 7.08 22.43
N GLY A 106 8.78 7.49 23.34
CA GLY A 106 8.91 6.93 24.70
C GLY A 106 7.68 7.07 25.61
N ASN A 107 6.50 7.38 25.07
CA ASN A 107 5.27 7.59 25.82
C ASN A 107 4.17 6.53 25.53
N SER A 108 4.46 5.49 24.73
CA SER A 108 3.51 4.40 24.51
C SER A 108 3.53 3.42 25.67
N GLY A 109 2.48 3.45 26.45
CA GLY A 109 2.17 2.43 27.46
C GLY A 109 2.03 1.06 26.78
N THR A 110 2.81 0.07 27.26
CA THR A 110 2.68 -1.38 27.11
C THR A 110 2.39 -1.93 25.70
N GLY A 111 3.45 -2.10 24.92
CA GLY A 111 3.46 -2.93 23.74
C GLY A 111 4.91 -3.20 23.32
N SER A 112 5.45 -4.35 23.70
CA SER A 112 6.83 -4.74 23.38
C SER A 112 7.00 -4.98 21.90
N SER A 113 7.73 -4.13 21.20
CA SER A 113 8.36 -4.44 19.91
C SER A 113 9.87 -4.26 20.03
N PRO A 114 10.66 -5.25 19.63
CA PRO A 114 12.09 -5.22 19.76
C PRO A 114 12.75 -4.65 18.51
N THR A 115 13.02 -3.36 18.46
CA THR A 115 14.08 -2.81 17.60
C THR A 115 14.66 -1.57 18.24
N ASN A 116 15.96 -1.65 18.54
CA ASN A 116 16.82 -0.58 19.02
C ASN A 116 16.88 0.59 18.03
N GLN A 117 15.98 1.55 18.15
CA GLN A 117 16.22 2.90 17.64
C GLN A 117 15.79 3.90 18.72
N SER A 118 16.61 4.89 18.94
CA SER A 118 16.46 5.92 19.95
C SER A 118 15.07 6.56 19.86
N ALA A 119 14.21 6.22 20.81
CA ALA A 119 12.91 6.85 20.94
C ALA A 119 13.11 8.37 21.10
N CYS A 120 12.32 9.18 20.40
CA CYS A 120 12.29 10.60 20.62
C CYS A 120 11.89 10.87 22.06
N PRO A 121 12.53 11.83 22.78
CA PRO A 121 12.05 12.24 24.08
C PRO A 121 10.59 12.72 23.95
N GLY A 122 9.77 12.50 24.97
CA GLY A 122 8.35 12.85 24.96
C GLY A 122 8.09 14.25 24.40
N GLY A 123 7.01 14.40 23.65
CA GLY A 123 6.70 15.63 22.93
C GLY A 123 5.20 15.91 22.88
N ALA A 124 4.76 16.65 21.86
CA ALA A 124 3.36 16.98 21.66
C ALA A 124 2.51 15.70 21.50
N VAL A 125 1.31 15.72 22.06
CA VAL A 125 0.32 14.65 21.97
C VAL A 125 -0.91 15.18 21.25
N GLY A 126 -1.41 14.42 20.30
CA GLY A 126 -2.59 14.76 19.51
C GLY A 126 -3.88 14.53 20.29
N GLY A 127 -4.88 15.34 19.96
CA GLY A 127 -6.22 15.23 20.53
C GLY A 127 -7.13 14.20 19.84
N GLY A 128 -6.70 13.61 18.72
CA GLY A 128 -7.51 12.71 17.89
C GLY A 128 -8.52 13.42 16.98
N GLY A 129 -8.52 14.76 16.98
CA GLY A 129 -9.33 15.59 16.09
C GLY A 129 -8.54 15.96 14.83
N PHE A 130 -8.42 15.02 13.88
CA PHE A 130 -7.63 15.22 12.67
C PHE A 130 -8.15 16.37 11.82
N VAL A 131 -7.27 17.25 11.41
CA VAL A 131 -7.53 18.28 10.41
C VAL A 131 -7.04 17.84 9.03
N TRP A 132 -7.60 18.42 7.97
CA TRP A 132 -7.18 18.10 6.61
C TRP A 132 -5.74 18.56 6.36
N PRO A 133 -4.86 17.70 5.84
CA PRO A 133 -3.43 17.98 5.77
C PRO A 133 -3.00 18.82 4.57
N ALA A 134 -3.93 19.38 3.81
CA ALA A 134 -3.70 20.21 2.64
C ALA A 134 -4.81 21.26 2.48
N ASP A 135 -4.56 22.31 1.73
CA ASP A 135 -5.59 23.30 1.38
C ASP A 135 -6.62 22.72 0.41
N SER A 136 -6.21 21.78 -0.44
CA SER A 136 -7.12 21.03 -1.30
C SER A 136 -7.81 19.91 -0.51
N HIS A 137 -9.12 19.79 -0.67
CA HIS A 137 -9.95 18.71 -0.09
C HIS A 137 -10.44 17.73 -1.18
N SER A 138 -9.84 17.77 -2.35
CA SER A 138 -10.18 16.88 -3.48
C SER A 138 -9.19 15.73 -3.56
N LEU A 139 -9.67 14.54 -3.86
CA LEU A 139 -8.82 13.36 -4.12
C LEU A 139 -8.32 13.39 -5.57
N SER A 140 -7.10 12.96 -5.80
CA SER A 140 -6.45 12.97 -7.14
C SER A 140 -6.63 11.68 -7.93
N GLY A 141 -7.36 10.71 -7.40
CA GLY A 141 -7.68 9.51 -8.16
C GLY A 141 -7.80 8.25 -7.32
N ASN A 142 -7.00 8.10 -6.26
CA ASN A 142 -7.07 6.94 -5.39
C ASN A 142 -7.63 7.34 -4.02
N ASP A 143 -8.63 6.59 -3.60
CA ASP A 143 -9.14 6.58 -2.23
C ASP A 143 -8.53 5.38 -1.50
N TYR A 144 -8.88 5.20 -0.23
CA TYR A 144 -8.44 4.08 0.57
C TYR A 144 -9.03 2.75 0.06
N TRP A 145 -8.16 1.76 -0.15
CA TRP A 145 -8.53 0.37 -0.42
C TRP A 145 -7.38 -0.56 0.02
N SER A 146 -7.57 -1.88 0.02
CA SER A 146 -6.61 -2.85 0.60
C SER A 146 -5.20 -2.83 0.00
N GLY A 147 -5.06 -2.43 -1.25
CA GLY A 147 -3.75 -2.23 -1.91
C GLY A 147 -3.23 -0.79 -1.86
N HIS A 148 -4.01 0.16 -1.32
CA HIS A 148 -3.63 1.56 -1.17
C HIS A 148 -4.09 2.06 0.20
N LEU A 149 -3.22 1.93 1.20
CA LEU A 149 -3.52 2.26 2.60
C LEU A 149 -3.39 3.76 2.87
N GLY A 150 -3.90 4.58 1.99
CA GLY A 150 -3.82 6.03 2.05
C GLY A 150 -4.90 6.69 1.21
N VAL A 151 -4.84 8.00 1.13
CA VAL A 151 -5.66 8.81 0.24
C VAL A 151 -4.77 9.76 -0.56
N ASP A 152 -4.97 9.82 -1.87
CA ASP A 152 -4.23 10.73 -2.73
C ASP A 152 -4.94 12.07 -2.82
N ILE A 153 -4.33 13.10 -2.26
CA ILE A 153 -4.89 14.45 -2.22
C ILE A 153 -4.39 15.26 -3.42
N ALA A 154 -5.31 15.84 -4.19
CA ALA A 154 -5.00 16.69 -5.33
C ALA A 154 -4.41 18.05 -4.89
N ALA A 155 -3.24 18.03 -4.29
CA ALA A 155 -2.46 19.23 -3.98
C ALA A 155 -1.48 19.50 -5.12
N GLY A 156 -1.44 20.72 -5.62
CA GLY A 156 -0.45 21.11 -6.65
C GLY A 156 0.98 21.00 -6.11
N GLU A 157 1.94 20.72 -6.98
CA GLU A 157 3.36 20.68 -6.60
C GLU A 157 3.79 21.97 -5.90
N GLY A 158 4.47 21.86 -4.77
CA GLY A 158 4.89 22.97 -3.92
C GLY A 158 3.80 23.49 -2.96
N ALA A 159 2.55 23.02 -3.06
CA ALA A 159 1.48 23.41 -2.14
C ALA A 159 1.83 22.99 -0.70
N PRO A 160 1.41 23.76 0.32
CA PRO A 160 1.73 23.44 1.70
C PRO A 160 1.09 22.13 2.14
N VAL A 161 1.85 21.36 2.93
CA VAL A 161 1.38 20.16 3.62
C VAL A 161 1.44 20.40 5.12
N TYR A 162 0.37 20.04 5.83
CA TYR A 162 0.16 20.33 7.24
C TYR A 162 0.08 19.04 8.06
N ALA A 163 0.48 19.11 9.33
CA ALA A 163 0.27 18.02 10.29
C ALA A 163 -1.22 17.83 10.55
N ALA A 164 -1.73 16.62 10.36
CA ALA A 164 -3.15 16.31 10.57
C ALA A 164 -3.58 16.39 12.04
N ASP A 165 -2.66 16.16 12.98
CA ASP A 165 -2.86 16.38 14.42
C ASP A 165 -1.52 16.75 15.06
N SER A 166 -1.55 17.20 16.31
CA SER A 166 -0.33 17.44 17.08
C SER A 166 0.41 16.12 17.34
N GLY A 167 1.73 16.17 17.41
CA GLY A 167 2.52 14.95 17.61
C GLY A 167 4.02 15.20 17.55
N VAL A 168 4.78 14.12 17.44
CA VAL A 168 6.23 14.13 17.32
C VAL A 168 6.60 13.51 15.98
N VAL A 169 7.46 14.18 15.22
CA VAL A 169 8.01 13.65 13.97
C VAL A 169 8.92 12.47 14.29
N THR A 170 8.54 11.28 13.84
CA THR A 170 9.33 10.06 14.02
C THR A 170 10.21 9.77 12.82
N MET A 171 9.83 10.26 11.63
CA MET A 171 10.62 10.17 10.41
C MET A 171 10.49 11.46 9.61
N ALA A 172 11.61 11.93 9.05
CA ALA A 172 11.68 13.02 8.08
C ALA A 172 12.86 12.71 7.15
N GLN A 173 12.60 12.07 6.01
CA GLN A 173 13.64 11.47 5.19
C GLN A 173 13.41 11.73 3.71
N GLY A 174 14.45 12.22 3.04
CA GLY A 174 14.50 12.33 1.58
C GLY A 174 14.97 11.04 0.92
N GLY A 175 14.66 10.87 -0.36
CA GLY A 175 15.09 9.71 -1.15
C GLY A 175 13.92 8.84 -1.62
N TYR A 176 14.22 7.60 -1.99
CA TYR A 176 13.22 6.69 -2.56
C TYR A 176 12.22 6.14 -1.52
N ASN A 177 12.71 5.80 -0.32
CA ASN A 177 11.91 5.35 0.84
C ASN A 177 10.81 4.35 0.47
N TYR A 178 11.15 3.24 -0.17
CA TYR A 178 10.20 2.19 -0.60
C TYR A 178 9.04 2.71 -1.48
N GLY A 179 9.28 3.71 -2.31
CA GLY A 179 8.27 4.31 -3.18
C GLY A 179 7.66 5.59 -2.62
N TYR A 180 7.68 5.83 -1.31
CA TYR A 180 7.11 7.04 -0.69
C TYR A 180 7.82 8.35 -1.05
N GLY A 181 8.99 8.27 -1.68
CA GLY A 181 9.76 9.47 -2.00
C GLY A 181 10.23 10.20 -0.74
N ASN A 182 10.22 11.52 -0.77
CA ASN A 182 10.44 12.31 0.45
C ASN A 182 9.23 12.14 1.37
N VAL A 183 9.47 11.75 2.60
CA VAL A 183 8.44 11.28 3.51
C VAL A 183 8.60 11.86 4.91
N ILE A 184 7.47 12.16 5.53
CA ILE A 184 7.37 12.53 6.94
C ILE A 184 6.42 11.55 7.62
N GLN A 185 6.77 11.09 8.83
CA GLN A 185 5.88 10.35 9.71
C GLN A 185 5.77 11.08 11.05
N ILE A 186 4.54 11.18 11.58
CA ILE A 186 4.24 11.79 12.86
C ILE A 186 3.52 10.78 13.74
N ASP A 187 4.05 10.54 14.94
CA ASP A 187 3.34 9.82 16.00
C ASP A 187 2.58 10.84 16.85
N HIS A 188 1.27 10.63 16.97
CA HIS A 188 0.39 11.53 17.72
C HIS A 188 0.29 11.18 19.21
N GLY A 189 0.96 10.12 19.67
CA GLY A 189 1.00 9.72 21.08
C GLY A 189 -0.34 9.26 21.66
N ASN A 190 -1.37 9.14 20.82
CA ASN A 190 -2.73 8.71 21.16
C ASN A 190 -3.13 7.38 20.49
N GLY A 191 -2.16 6.64 20.00
CA GLY A 191 -2.34 5.38 19.28
C GLY A 191 -2.47 5.53 17.77
N TYR A 192 -2.43 6.76 17.25
CA TYR A 192 -2.42 7.03 15.80
C TYR A 192 -1.07 7.59 15.36
N SER A 193 -0.75 7.30 14.10
CA SER A 193 0.34 7.96 13.38
C SER A 193 -0.14 8.34 11.98
N THR A 194 0.46 9.39 11.40
CA THR A 194 0.19 9.82 10.03
C THR A 194 1.46 9.83 9.21
N VAL A 195 1.33 9.53 7.92
CA VAL A 195 2.42 9.52 6.94
C VAL A 195 2.07 10.49 5.81
N TYR A 196 3.06 11.28 5.41
CA TYR A 196 2.97 12.26 4.33
C TYR A 196 4.06 11.92 3.32
N ALA A 197 3.65 11.47 2.15
CA ALA A 197 4.53 10.94 1.12
C ALA A 197 4.63 11.84 -0.11
N HIS A 198 5.52 11.49 -1.03
CA HIS A 198 5.73 12.13 -2.33
C HIS A 198 6.04 13.64 -2.25
N LEU A 199 6.60 14.10 -1.12
CA LEU A 199 6.85 15.52 -0.87
C LEU A 199 7.95 16.08 -1.79
N SER A 200 7.80 17.33 -2.21
CA SER A 200 8.87 18.10 -2.86
C SER A 200 9.86 18.68 -1.85
N ASN A 201 9.38 18.96 -0.64
CA ASN A 201 10.20 19.53 0.44
C ASN A 201 9.76 19.01 1.81
N ILE A 202 10.75 18.75 2.67
CA ILE A 202 10.59 18.38 4.09
C ILE A 202 10.93 19.60 4.92
N GLY A 203 9.98 20.10 5.70
CA GLY A 203 10.11 21.32 6.51
C GLY A 203 10.31 21.07 8.00
N VAL A 204 10.47 19.81 8.43
CA VAL A 204 10.61 19.40 9.83
C VAL A 204 11.74 18.40 9.97
N SER A 205 12.17 18.16 11.20
CA SER A 205 13.24 17.21 11.54
C SER A 205 12.73 16.09 12.46
N PRO A 206 13.36 14.92 12.47
CA PRO A 206 13.06 13.88 13.45
C PRO A 206 13.11 14.40 14.90
N CYS A 207 12.23 13.91 15.75
CA CYS A 207 12.02 14.32 17.15
C CYS A 207 11.50 15.75 17.33
N GLN A 208 11.13 16.45 16.27
CA GLN A 208 10.48 17.75 16.40
C GLN A 208 9.00 17.57 16.79
N SER A 209 8.54 18.32 17.81
CA SER A 209 7.12 18.45 18.10
C SER A 209 6.44 19.37 17.10
N VAL A 210 5.25 18.98 16.66
CA VAL A 210 4.40 19.77 15.75
C VAL A 210 2.99 19.90 16.32
N SER A 211 2.30 20.95 15.93
CA SER A 211 0.88 21.17 16.27
C SER A 211 -0.01 20.80 15.10
N ALA A 212 -1.27 20.42 15.37
CA ALA A 212 -2.29 20.27 14.34
C ALA A 212 -2.37 21.49 13.41
N GLY A 213 -2.39 21.31 12.10
CA GLY A 213 -2.38 22.38 11.10
C GLY A 213 -1.03 23.10 10.93
N GLN A 214 0.02 22.70 11.62
CA GLN A 214 1.35 23.25 11.39
C GLN A 214 1.88 22.80 10.03
N ARG A 215 2.42 23.72 9.23
CA ARG A 215 3.09 23.36 7.98
C ARG A 215 4.33 22.50 8.27
N ILE A 216 4.41 21.33 7.63
CA ILE A 216 5.49 20.35 7.80
C ILE A 216 6.28 20.12 6.51
N GLY A 217 5.75 20.51 5.36
CA GLY A 217 6.42 20.30 4.08
C GLY A 217 5.68 20.95 2.91
N ALA A 218 5.99 20.45 1.73
CA ALA A 218 5.33 20.83 0.51
C ALA A 218 5.02 19.60 -0.35
N ALA A 219 3.86 19.59 -1.01
CA ALA A 219 3.43 18.56 -1.92
C ALA A 219 4.38 18.44 -3.12
N GLY A 220 4.52 17.25 -3.68
CA GLY A 220 5.40 16.99 -4.80
C GLY A 220 5.02 15.72 -5.54
N ASN A 221 5.99 15.15 -6.24
CA ASN A 221 5.86 13.94 -7.02
C ASN A 221 7.16 13.11 -6.92
N THR A 222 7.77 13.04 -5.73
CA THR A 222 8.97 12.23 -5.47
C THR A 222 8.59 10.79 -5.15
N GLY A 223 9.51 9.86 -5.42
CA GLY A 223 9.24 8.43 -5.26
C GLY A 223 8.68 7.81 -6.55
N ASN A 224 7.70 6.94 -6.39
CA ASN A 224 7.03 6.24 -7.51
C ASN A 224 5.63 6.76 -7.74
#